data_c5df5a84abf66ae8335d2ba04cb43b19
#
_entry.id   c5df5a84abf66ae8335d2ba04cb43b19
#
_cell.length_a   1.000
_cell.length_b   1.000
_cell.length_c   1.000
_cell.angle_alpha   90.00
_cell.angle_beta   90.00
_cell.angle_gamma   90.00
#
_symmetry.space_group_name_H-M   'P 1'
#
loop_
_entity.id
_entity.type
_entity.pdbx_description
1 polymer ?
#
loop_
_entity_poly.entity_id
_entity_poly.type
_entity_poly.pdbx_seq_one_letter_code
_entity_poly.pdbx_strand_id
1 'polypeptide(L)'
;MSKLKKALDKAQVSRGLDNQKGVRGGIKPPTLARVKLDEAANLKEKLDIRYSKTRVQKIENSVLKKGKIISHFHETEKIDQIKTLRTQILDSLNKLKGNSLLVTSANPYEGKTYTSINLGVSIAQELQRTVLIVDCDLKTHSNKHKQFAQDFFGITITKGLTDYLLGDAEISEILLNPGIDRLVIVPSGKTLPNSAELLSSPKMELLVDDFKSRYPADRVIIFDCSALLAHTDSLVLTRYVDGILLVVEEKRTSTEQIKKVMELLKDKPIIGSVINKIR
;
A
#
# COMPACT_ATOMS: atom_id res chain seq x y z
N MET A 1 -3.58 -42.17 -20.41
CA MET A 1 -3.64 -40.83 -21.03
C MET A 1 -4.49 -39.92 -20.13
N SER A 2 -3.89 -38.83 -19.68
CA SER A 2 -4.48 -37.93 -18.65
C SER A 2 -5.71 -37.18 -19.17
N LYS A 3 -6.73 -37.00 -18.30
CA LYS A 3 -7.96 -36.21 -18.57
C LYS A 3 -7.66 -34.80 -19.07
N LEU A 4 -6.48 -34.24 -18.73
CA LEU A 4 -6.01 -32.92 -19.15
C LEU A 4 -5.74 -32.84 -20.64
N LYS A 5 -5.18 -33.93 -21.25
CA LYS A 5 -4.88 -33.97 -22.69
C LYS A 5 -6.16 -33.98 -23.53
N LYS A 6 -7.21 -34.69 -23.07
CA LYS A 6 -8.52 -34.68 -23.73
C LYS A 6 -9.25 -33.34 -23.67
N ALA A 7 -9.02 -32.55 -22.61
CA ALA A 7 -9.61 -31.21 -22.47
C ALA A 7 -8.92 -30.18 -23.38
N LEU A 8 -7.60 -30.30 -23.57
CA LEU A 8 -6.83 -29.44 -24.46
C LEU A 8 -7.17 -29.71 -25.96
N ASP A 9 -7.29 -30.99 -26.34
CA ASP A 9 -7.68 -31.38 -27.70
C ASP A 9 -9.10 -30.91 -28.05
N LYS A 10 -10.02 -30.91 -27.07
CA LYS A 10 -11.39 -30.43 -27.26
C LYS A 10 -11.48 -28.90 -27.42
N ALA A 11 -10.59 -28.16 -26.76
CA ALA A 11 -10.51 -26.71 -26.88
C ALA A 11 -9.86 -26.23 -28.20
N GLN A 12 -9.02 -27.07 -28.84
CA GLN A 12 -8.44 -26.78 -30.15
C GLN A 12 -9.41 -27.02 -31.31
N VAL A 13 -10.32 -27.98 -31.16
CA VAL A 13 -11.33 -28.32 -32.21
C VAL A 13 -12.48 -27.31 -32.25
N SER A 14 -12.76 -26.58 -31.16
CA SER A 14 -13.81 -25.55 -31.11
C SER A 14 -13.41 -24.19 -31.69
N ARG A 15 -12.16 -24.02 -32.12
CA ARG A 15 -11.72 -22.83 -32.88
C ARG A 15 -11.62 -23.24 -34.35
N GLY A 16 -12.78 -23.26 -35.04
CA GLY A 16 -12.93 -23.59 -36.45
C GLY A 16 -11.96 -22.77 -37.30
N LEU A 17 -11.06 -23.46 -37.95
CA LEU A 17 -10.34 -23.01 -39.14
C LEU A 17 -10.99 -23.67 -40.35
N ASP A 18 -11.90 -22.92 -40.98
CA ASP A 18 -12.41 -23.25 -42.33
C ASP A 18 -11.26 -23.12 -43.35
N ASN A 19 -10.95 -24.23 -43.98
CA ASN A 19 -10.05 -24.29 -45.13
C ASN A 19 -10.82 -23.90 -46.39
N GLN A 20 -10.56 -22.77 -46.98
CA GLN A 20 -10.81 -22.57 -48.43
C GLN A 20 -9.53 -22.14 -49.16
N LYS A 21 -9.38 -22.80 -50.30
CA LYS A 21 -8.25 -22.83 -51.20
C LYS A 21 -7.96 -21.50 -51.90
N GLY A 22 -6.68 -21.20 -52.01
CA GLY A 22 -6.08 -20.73 -53.27
C GLY A 22 -6.03 -19.22 -53.47
N VAL A 23 -4.86 -18.62 -53.22
CA VAL A 23 -4.16 -17.71 -54.15
C VAL A 23 -2.67 -17.70 -53.76
N ARG A 24 -1.78 -17.96 -54.71
CA ARG A 24 -0.33 -17.80 -54.60
C ARG A 24 0.02 -16.32 -54.55
N GLY A 25 0.36 -15.83 -53.37
CA GLY A 25 1.03 -14.55 -53.17
C GLY A 25 1.84 -14.69 -51.88
N GLY A 26 3.16 -14.68 -52.00
CA GLY A 26 4.08 -14.90 -50.89
C GLY A 26 4.00 -13.76 -49.87
N ILE A 27 3.14 -13.94 -48.89
CA ILE A 27 3.15 -13.14 -47.68
C ILE A 27 4.11 -13.83 -46.72
N LYS A 28 5.30 -13.25 -46.56
CA LYS A 28 6.21 -13.61 -45.47
C LYS A 28 5.39 -13.52 -44.16
N PRO A 29 5.51 -14.51 -43.24
CA PRO A 29 4.88 -14.41 -41.96
C PRO A 29 5.34 -13.11 -41.29
N PRO A 30 4.47 -12.36 -40.59
CA PRO A 30 4.90 -11.17 -39.87
C PRO A 30 5.99 -11.63 -38.91
N THR A 31 7.19 -11.16 -39.14
CA THR A 31 8.30 -11.26 -38.21
C THR A 31 7.74 -10.64 -36.92
N LEU A 32 7.60 -11.45 -35.87
CA LEU A 32 7.39 -10.93 -34.52
C LEU A 32 8.45 -9.85 -34.36
N ALA A 33 8.01 -8.61 -34.48
CA ALA A 33 8.88 -7.46 -34.30
C ALA A 33 9.54 -7.70 -32.95
N ARG A 34 10.85 -7.97 -32.98
CA ARG A 34 11.68 -7.76 -31.81
C ARG A 34 11.34 -6.35 -31.37
N VAL A 35 10.51 -6.23 -30.36
CA VAL A 35 10.37 -4.98 -29.59
C VAL A 35 11.79 -4.72 -29.16
N LYS A 36 12.40 -3.73 -29.79
CA LYS A 36 13.79 -3.38 -29.49
C LYS A 36 13.79 -3.07 -28.01
N LEU A 37 14.72 -3.67 -27.30
CA LEU A 37 14.96 -3.38 -25.87
C LEU A 37 15.13 -1.88 -25.63
N ASP A 38 15.52 -1.14 -26.67
CA ASP A 38 15.63 0.32 -26.69
C ASP A 38 14.29 1.06 -26.67
N GLU A 39 13.20 0.50 -27.21
CA GLU A 39 11.84 1.08 -27.05
C GLU A 39 11.28 0.80 -25.66
N ALA A 40 11.60 -0.32 -25.05
CA ALA A 40 11.31 -0.57 -23.63
C ALA A 40 12.14 0.33 -22.69
N ALA A 41 13.29 0.82 -23.14
CA ALA A 41 14.09 1.79 -22.42
C ALA A 41 13.50 3.22 -22.48
N ASN A 42 12.82 3.60 -23.57
CA ASN A 42 12.14 4.89 -23.71
C ASN A 42 10.77 4.95 -23.01
N LEU A 43 10.17 3.83 -22.66
CA LEU A 43 9.00 3.76 -21.74
C LEU A 43 9.38 3.98 -20.27
N LYS A 44 10.65 4.18 -19.99
CA LYS A 44 11.16 4.66 -18.70
C LYS A 44 11.18 6.21 -18.66
N GLU A 45 10.06 6.85 -18.87
CA GLU A 45 9.85 8.11 -18.18
C GLU A 45 9.77 7.78 -16.68
N LYS A 46 10.98 7.73 -16.06
CA LYS A 46 11.09 7.85 -14.62
C LYS A 46 10.31 9.11 -14.27
N LEU A 47 9.27 8.97 -13.47
CA LEU A 47 8.66 10.10 -12.78
C LEU A 47 9.82 10.92 -12.18
N ASP A 48 10.06 12.12 -12.71
CA ASP A 48 11.09 13.02 -12.19
C ASP A 48 10.58 13.58 -10.85
N ILE A 49 10.77 12.80 -9.79
CA ILE A 49 10.27 13.12 -8.47
C ILE A 49 11.22 14.12 -7.86
N ARG A 50 10.87 15.40 -7.96
CA ARG A 50 11.60 16.47 -7.29
C ARG A 50 11.16 16.54 -5.82
N TYR A 51 12.00 16.05 -4.93
CA TYR A 51 11.83 16.16 -3.47
C TYR A 51 12.12 17.59 -2.95
N SER A 52 11.58 18.62 -3.62
CA SER A 52 11.84 20.02 -3.27
C SER A 52 11.28 20.42 -1.89
N LYS A 53 10.34 19.64 -1.35
CA LYS A 53 9.70 19.87 -0.04
C LYS A 53 9.84 18.68 0.93
N THR A 54 10.52 17.61 0.55
CA THR A 54 10.63 16.39 1.35
C THR A 54 12.06 16.22 1.85
N ARG A 55 12.24 16.07 3.15
CA ARG A 55 13.53 15.74 3.74
C ARG A 55 13.91 14.31 3.39
N VAL A 56 15.06 14.11 2.73
CA VAL A 56 15.60 12.76 2.42
C VAL A 56 16.61 12.35 3.47
N GLN A 57 16.39 11.19 4.09
CA GLN A 57 17.31 10.58 5.04
C GLN A 57 17.62 9.16 4.58
N LYS A 58 18.81 8.96 3.98
CA LYS A 58 19.25 7.63 3.57
C LYS A 58 19.48 6.74 4.78
N ILE A 59 18.94 5.53 4.74
CA ILE A 59 19.03 4.54 5.81
C ILE A 59 19.84 3.36 5.30
N GLU A 60 20.69 2.81 6.18
CA GLU A 60 21.47 1.62 5.86
C GLU A 60 20.59 0.37 5.76
N ASN A 61 20.95 -0.54 4.88
CA ASN A 61 20.24 -1.82 4.69
C ASN A 61 20.17 -2.65 5.99
N SER A 62 21.15 -2.53 6.86
CA SER A 62 21.19 -3.16 8.19
C SER A 62 20.00 -2.75 9.05
N VAL A 63 19.64 -1.45 9.03
CA VAL A 63 18.51 -0.89 9.76
C VAL A 63 17.18 -1.36 9.16
N LEU A 64 17.07 -1.35 7.82
CA LEU A 64 15.87 -1.85 7.13
C LEU A 64 15.61 -3.33 7.41
N LYS A 65 16.68 -4.16 7.46
CA LYS A 65 16.59 -5.57 7.87
C LYS A 65 16.11 -5.72 9.31
N LYS A 66 16.68 -4.94 10.24
CA LYS A 66 16.27 -4.93 11.65
C LYS A 66 14.81 -4.49 11.80
N GLY A 67 14.37 -3.50 11.02
CA GLY A 67 12.98 -3.04 10.92
C GLY A 67 12.05 -4.01 10.20
N LYS A 68 12.55 -5.17 9.72
CA LYS A 68 11.76 -6.18 8.99
C LYS A 68 11.07 -5.64 7.74
N ILE A 69 11.71 -4.70 7.04
CA ILE A 69 11.25 -4.17 5.75
C ILE A 69 11.69 -5.14 4.66
N ILE A 70 11.03 -6.30 4.61
CA ILE A 70 11.40 -7.39 3.71
C ILE A 70 11.19 -7.05 2.23
N SER A 71 10.21 -6.22 1.93
CA SER A 71 9.91 -5.82 0.55
C SER A 71 11.03 -5.01 -0.12
N HIS A 72 11.98 -4.48 0.65
CA HIS A 72 13.18 -3.83 0.10
C HIS A 72 14.21 -4.84 -0.42
N PHE A 73 14.19 -6.09 0.06
CA PHE A 73 15.14 -7.14 -0.27
C PHE A 73 14.46 -8.22 -1.12
N HIS A 74 15.00 -8.59 -2.27
CA HIS A 74 14.34 -9.44 -3.27
C HIS A 74 14.43 -10.97 -3.02
N GLU A 75 14.65 -11.44 -1.79
CA GLU A 75 15.21 -12.78 -1.55
C GLU A 75 14.35 -13.75 -0.72
N THR A 76 13.06 -13.55 -0.51
CA THR A 76 12.27 -14.48 0.31
C THR A 76 10.88 -14.79 -0.26
N GLU A 77 10.39 -16.02 -0.03
CA GLU A 77 9.02 -16.47 -0.37
C GLU A 77 7.93 -15.52 0.16
N LYS A 78 8.17 -14.87 1.32
CA LYS A 78 7.27 -13.88 1.91
C LYS A 78 7.12 -12.62 1.04
N ILE A 79 8.09 -12.32 0.21
CA ILE A 79 8.03 -11.17 -0.71
C ILE A 79 6.98 -11.40 -1.79
N ASP A 80 6.84 -12.62 -2.29
CA ASP A 80 5.86 -12.93 -3.33
C ASP A 80 4.42 -12.84 -2.79
N GLN A 81 4.20 -13.14 -1.52
CA GLN A 81 2.92 -12.89 -0.85
C GLN A 81 2.60 -11.40 -0.79
N ILE A 82 3.58 -10.54 -0.48
CA ILE A 82 3.39 -9.08 -0.47
C ILE A 82 3.18 -8.54 -1.89
N LYS A 83 3.89 -9.05 -2.89
CA LYS A 83 3.68 -8.67 -4.29
C LYS A 83 2.27 -9.07 -4.77
N THR A 84 1.79 -10.25 -4.38
CA THR A 84 0.42 -10.70 -4.66
C THR A 84 -0.60 -9.77 -4.00
N LEU A 85 -0.41 -9.45 -2.72
CA LEU A 85 -1.25 -8.49 -2.00
C LEU A 85 -1.23 -7.12 -2.69
N ARG A 86 -0.06 -6.62 -3.08
CA ARG A 86 0.08 -5.36 -3.82
C ARG A 86 -0.78 -5.35 -5.08
N THR A 87 -0.65 -6.39 -5.91
CA THR A 87 -1.43 -6.50 -7.16
C THR A 87 -2.93 -6.46 -6.89
N GLN A 88 -3.40 -7.24 -5.93
CA GLN A 88 -4.82 -7.28 -5.56
C GLN A 88 -5.35 -5.94 -5.03
N ILE A 89 -4.56 -5.25 -4.21
CA ILE A 89 -4.92 -3.92 -3.67
C ILE A 89 -4.97 -2.88 -4.78
N LEU A 90 -3.96 -2.83 -5.65
CA LEU A 90 -3.92 -1.89 -6.76
C LEU A 90 -5.08 -2.12 -7.74
N ASP A 91 -5.40 -3.36 -8.08
CA ASP A 91 -6.54 -3.70 -8.92
C ASP A 91 -7.87 -3.26 -8.29
N SER A 92 -8.01 -3.45 -6.98
CA SER A 92 -9.22 -3.04 -6.25
C SER A 92 -9.36 -1.52 -6.21
N LEU A 93 -8.29 -0.78 -5.91
CA LEU A 93 -8.29 0.68 -5.92
C LEU A 93 -8.56 1.23 -7.32
N ASN A 94 -7.98 0.65 -8.36
CA ASN A 94 -8.23 1.04 -9.76
C ASN A 94 -9.70 0.85 -10.15
N LYS A 95 -10.35 -0.25 -9.74
CA LYS A 95 -11.79 -0.48 -9.98
C LYS A 95 -12.66 0.56 -9.29
N LEU A 96 -12.26 1.01 -8.11
CA LEU A 96 -12.95 2.07 -7.35
C LEU A 96 -12.59 3.48 -7.85
N LYS A 97 -11.65 3.61 -8.79
CA LYS A 97 -11.06 4.89 -9.22
C LYS A 97 -10.50 5.69 -8.04
N GLY A 98 -9.99 4.97 -7.03
CA GLY A 98 -9.44 5.52 -5.80
C GLY A 98 -7.93 5.32 -5.71
N ASN A 99 -7.30 6.03 -4.79
CA ASN A 99 -5.87 5.98 -4.54
C ASN A 99 -5.48 5.95 -3.05
N SER A 100 -6.46 5.84 -2.15
CA SER A 100 -6.23 5.89 -0.71
C SER A 100 -6.73 4.63 -0.01
N LEU A 101 -5.89 4.09 0.87
CA LEU A 101 -6.07 2.84 1.58
C LEU A 101 -5.92 3.06 3.09
N LEU A 102 -6.90 2.65 3.88
CA LEU A 102 -6.75 2.50 5.32
C LEU A 102 -6.31 1.07 5.64
N VAL A 103 -5.23 0.93 6.38
CA VAL A 103 -4.80 -0.35 6.95
C VAL A 103 -5.10 -0.35 8.45
N THR A 104 -5.93 -1.27 8.88
CA THR A 104 -6.34 -1.41 10.27
C THR A 104 -6.47 -2.88 10.67
N SER A 105 -6.79 -3.16 11.93
CA SER A 105 -6.96 -4.52 12.46
C SER A 105 -8.08 -4.55 13.49
N ALA A 106 -8.51 -5.76 13.88
CA ALA A 106 -9.46 -5.91 14.97
C ALA A 106 -8.83 -5.51 16.31
N ASN A 107 -7.63 -6.06 16.61
CA ASN A 107 -6.94 -5.86 17.89
C ASN A 107 -5.56 -5.23 17.69
N PRO A 108 -4.98 -4.63 18.72
CA PRO A 108 -3.59 -4.18 18.71
C PRO A 108 -2.62 -5.35 18.44
N TYR A 109 -1.47 -5.02 17.82
CA TYR A 109 -0.37 -5.94 17.55
C TYR A 109 -0.64 -7.05 16.51
N GLU A 110 -1.70 -6.98 15.71
CA GLU A 110 -1.98 -7.94 14.64
C GLU A 110 -1.10 -7.75 13.38
N GLY A 111 -0.28 -6.70 13.36
CA GLY A 111 0.71 -6.46 12.29
C GLY A 111 0.28 -5.48 11.21
N LYS A 112 -0.70 -4.62 11.49
CA LYS A 112 -1.17 -3.57 10.58
C LYS A 112 -0.02 -2.70 10.06
N THR A 113 0.80 -2.12 10.96
CA THR A 113 1.94 -1.27 10.59
C THR A 113 3.00 -2.01 9.76
N TYR A 114 3.31 -3.26 10.13
CA TYR A 114 4.20 -4.11 9.33
C TYR A 114 3.64 -4.30 7.90
N THR A 115 2.34 -4.55 7.78
CA THR A 115 1.66 -4.73 6.49
C THR A 115 1.67 -3.42 5.70
N SER A 116 1.32 -2.29 6.32
CA SER A 116 1.32 -0.95 5.71
C SER A 116 2.68 -0.60 5.10
N ILE A 117 3.76 -0.78 5.87
CA ILE A 117 5.11 -0.44 5.44
C ILE A 117 5.57 -1.35 4.30
N ASN A 118 5.45 -2.68 4.47
CA ASN A 118 5.92 -3.61 3.44
C ASN A 118 5.09 -3.53 2.16
N LEU A 119 3.79 -3.31 2.24
CA LEU A 119 2.93 -3.04 1.09
C LEU A 119 3.37 -1.74 0.40
N GLY A 120 3.55 -0.66 1.16
CA GLY A 120 3.98 0.64 0.62
C GLY A 120 5.35 0.57 -0.07
N VAL A 121 6.33 -0.10 0.54
CA VAL A 121 7.65 -0.33 -0.09
C VAL A 121 7.51 -1.16 -1.36
N SER A 122 6.68 -2.20 -1.36
CA SER A 122 6.42 -3.03 -2.54
C SER A 122 5.78 -2.24 -3.67
N ILE A 123 4.82 -1.34 -3.37
CA ILE A 123 4.19 -0.47 -4.39
C ILE A 123 5.22 0.55 -4.93
N ALA A 124 6.05 1.14 -4.05
CA ALA A 124 7.08 2.10 -4.46
C ALA A 124 8.15 1.51 -5.41
N GLN A 125 8.29 0.19 -5.47
CA GLN A 125 9.15 -0.50 -6.42
C GLN A 125 8.57 -0.52 -7.85
N GLU A 126 7.28 -0.26 -8.03
CA GLU A 126 6.70 -0.12 -9.36
C GLU A 126 7.12 1.21 -10.01
N LEU A 127 7.52 1.17 -11.29
CA LEU A 127 8.16 2.30 -11.97
C LEU A 127 7.24 3.54 -12.09
N GLN A 128 5.94 3.32 -12.12
CA GLN A 128 4.93 4.36 -12.36
C GLN A 128 4.12 4.74 -11.12
N ARG A 129 4.57 4.36 -9.93
CA ARG A 129 3.84 4.61 -8.67
C ARG A 129 4.69 5.35 -7.65
N THR A 130 4.07 6.25 -6.94
CA THR A 130 4.61 6.86 -5.72
C THR A 130 3.75 6.48 -4.53
N VAL A 131 4.34 6.43 -3.35
CA VAL A 131 3.62 6.04 -2.12
C VAL A 131 3.82 7.08 -1.04
N LEU A 132 2.73 7.41 -0.37
CA LEU A 132 2.73 8.16 0.87
C LEU A 132 2.16 7.26 1.97
N ILE A 133 2.94 6.99 3.02
CA ILE A 133 2.45 6.30 4.23
C ILE A 133 2.26 7.33 5.32
N VAL A 134 1.05 7.42 5.86
CA VAL A 134 0.69 8.34 6.94
C VAL A 134 0.44 7.54 8.22
N ASP A 135 1.25 7.79 9.25
CA ASP A 135 1.06 7.20 10.58
C ASP A 135 -0.03 7.98 11.32
N CYS A 136 -1.21 7.38 11.41
CA CYS A 136 -2.38 7.89 12.12
C CYS A 136 -2.63 7.17 13.44
N ASP A 137 -1.71 6.32 13.92
CA ASP A 137 -1.81 5.74 15.27
C ASP A 137 -1.31 6.74 16.33
N LEU A 138 -2.12 7.76 16.60
CA LEU A 138 -1.76 8.89 17.45
C LEU A 138 -1.87 8.60 18.95
N LYS A 139 -2.40 7.44 19.34
CA LYS A 139 -2.61 7.07 20.75
C LYS A 139 -1.58 6.10 21.30
N THR A 140 -1.01 5.27 20.45
CA THR A 140 -0.27 4.07 20.89
C THR A 140 1.22 4.34 20.99
N HIS A 141 1.66 5.09 21.98
CA HIS A 141 3.06 5.12 22.36
C HIS A 141 3.19 4.58 23.79
N SER A 142 3.14 3.24 23.92
CA SER A 142 3.62 2.62 25.15
C SER A 142 5.15 2.74 25.20
N ASN A 143 5.75 2.67 26.39
CA ASN A 143 7.21 2.65 26.57
C ASN A 143 7.92 1.54 25.76
N LYS A 144 7.18 0.63 25.14
CA LYS A 144 7.69 -0.50 24.33
C LYS A 144 7.58 -0.27 22.81
N HIS A 145 6.74 0.63 22.35
CA HIS A 145 6.55 0.94 20.93
C HIS A 145 6.75 2.43 20.71
N LYS A 146 7.80 2.75 19.98
CA LYS A 146 8.10 4.06 19.47
C LYS A 146 7.28 4.32 18.21
N GLN A 147 7.36 5.51 17.65
CA GLN A 147 6.73 5.82 16.36
C GLN A 147 7.22 4.86 15.26
N PHE A 148 6.38 4.51 14.29
CA PHE A 148 6.74 3.56 13.25
C PHE A 148 8.02 3.95 12.49
N ALA A 149 8.26 5.27 12.32
CA ALA A 149 9.47 5.77 11.66
C ALA A 149 10.75 5.39 12.43
N GLN A 150 10.71 5.36 13.77
CA GLN A 150 11.83 4.95 14.59
C GLN A 150 11.98 3.42 14.64
N ASP A 151 10.87 2.69 14.79
CA ASP A 151 10.91 1.22 14.93
C ASP A 151 11.31 0.52 13.63
N PHE A 152 10.85 1.03 12.49
CA PHE A 152 11.08 0.39 11.20
C PHE A 152 12.24 1.00 10.41
N PHE A 153 12.43 2.31 10.50
CA PHE A 153 13.44 3.02 9.72
C PHE A 153 14.57 3.58 10.56
N GLY A 154 14.52 3.46 11.89
CA GLY A 154 15.56 3.99 12.78
C GLY A 154 15.66 5.52 12.77
N ILE A 155 14.62 6.21 12.32
CA ILE A 155 14.62 7.67 12.17
C ILE A 155 14.06 8.31 13.43
N THR A 156 14.82 9.25 14.02
CA THR A 156 14.33 10.10 15.11
C THR A 156 13.44 11.21 14.56
N ILE A 157 12.22 11.27 15.06
CA ILE A 157 11.18 12.21 14.64
C ILE A 157 11.14 13.40 15.61
N THR A 158 11.11 14.60 15.05
CA THR A 158 10.94 15.84 15.80
C THR A 158 9.55 16.42 15.63
N LYS A 159 8.95 16.27 14.45
CA LYS A 159 7.61 16.74 14.09
C LYS A 159 6.88 15.68 13.26
N GLY A 160 5.56 15.61 13.35
CA GLY A 160 4.72 14.69 12.62
C GLY A 160 3.31 15.22 12.40
N LEU A 161 2.39 14.31 12.06
CA LEU A 161 1.00 14.63 11.74
C LEU A 161 0.31 15.46 12.82
N THR A 162 0.49 15.10 14.10
CA THR A 162 -0.09 15.84 15.22
C THR A 162 0.39 17.29 15.28
N ASP A 163 1.70 17.51 15.08
CA ASP A 163 2.27 18.86 15.12
C ASP A 163 1.71 19.72 13.96
N TYR A 164 1.55 19.14 12.78
CA TYR A 164 0.89 19.82 11.65
C TYR A 164 -0.56 20.15 11.98
N LEU A 165 -1.34 19.17 12.46
CA LEU A 165 -2.77 19.37 12.75
C LEU A 165 -3.01 20.41 13.85
N LEU A 166 -2.11 20.52 14.84
CA LEU A 166 -2.15 21.54 15.88
C LEU A 166 -1.69 22.92 15.40
N GLY A 167 -1.00 23.03 14.25
CA GLY A 167 -0.46 24.27 13.72
C GLY A 167 0.97 24.56 14.11
N ASP A 168 1.64 23.60 14.76
CA ASP A 168 3.04 23.68 15.22
C ASP A 168 4.07 23.31 14.14
N ALA A 169 3.61 22.87 12.95
CA ALA A 169 4.45 22.47 11.84
C ALA A 169 3.82 22.78 10.49
N GLU A 170 4.69 23.03 9.51
CA GLU A 170 4.34 23.09 8.09
C GLU A 170 4.37 21.69 7.47
N ILE A 171 3.64 21.49 6.37
CA ILE A 171 3.57 20.20 5.67
C ILE A 171 4.95 19.69 5.22
N SER A 172 5.86 20.59 4.83
CA SER A 172 7.23 20.27 4.42
C SER A 172 8.10 19.73 5.54
N GLU A 173 7.78 20.05 6.80
CA GLU A 173 8.54 19.62 7.97
C GLU A 173 8.17 18.19 8.41
N ILE A 174 6.99 17.71 8.02
CA ILE A 174 6.50 16.38 8.37
C ILE A 174 6.64 15.33 7.26
N LEU A 175 7.01 15.75 6.02
CA LEU A 175 7.25 14.84 4.91
C LEU A 175 8.69 14.33 4.95
N LEU A 176 8.85 13.02 5.03
CA LEU A 176 10.15 12.36 5.14
C LEU A 176 10.30 11.24 4.10
N ASN A 177 11.40 11.24 3.34
CA ASN A 177 11.80 10.10 2.52
C ASN A 177 12.89 9.29 3.24
N PRO A 178 12.65 8.01 3.54
CA PRO A 178 13.62 7.16 4.26
C PRO A 178 14.74 6.61 3.34
N GLY A 179 15.06 7.27 2.24
CA GLY A 179 16.07 6.80 1.27
C GLY A 179 15.58 5.67 0.36
N ILE A 180 14.28 5.40 0.33
CA ILE A 180 13.64 4.47 -0.60
C ILE A 180 12.98 5.29 -1.70
N ASP A 181 13.36 5.03 -2.95
CA ASP A 181 12.82 5.74 -4.10
C ASP A 181 11.30 5.68 -4.13
N ARG A 182 10.66 6.81 -4.43
CA ARG A 182 9.19 6.96 -4.57
C ARG A 182 8.37 6.69 -3.30
N LEU A 183 9.02 6.54 -2.13
CA LEU A 183 8.37 6.41 -0.84
C LEU A 183 8.53 7.69 -0.03
N VAL A 184 7.41 8.22 0.47
CA VAL A 184 7.37 9.29 1.47
C VAL A 184 6.58 8.80 2.67
N ILE A 185 6.99 9.18 3.86
CA ILE A 185 6.29 8.87 5.11
C ILE A 185 5.95 10.16 5.84
N VAL A 186 4.80 10.15 6.54
CA VAL A 186 4.39 11.16 7.51
C VAL A 186 4.30 10.46 8.86
N PRO A 187 5.23 10.74 9.77
CA PRO A 187 5.18 10.18 11.14
C PRO A 187 4.00 10.75 11.93
N SER A 188 3.55 10.04 12.96
CA SER A 188 2.46 10.49 13.83
C SER A 188 2.75 11.79 14.61
N GLY A 189 4.00 11.98 15.04
CA GLY A 189 4.37 13.11 15.90
C GLY A 189 4.08 12.84 17.38
N LYS A 190 3.56 13.83 18.10
CA LYS A 190 3.23 13.70 19.54
C LYS A 190 2.01 12.82 19.76
N THR A 191 2.03 12.04 20.83
CA THR A 191 0.86 11.26 21.26
C THR A 191 -0.18 12.17 21.91
N LEU A 192 -1.46 11.97 21.55
CA LEU A 192 -2.55 12.79 22.07
C LEU A 192 -3.73 11.91 22.53
N PRO A 193 -4.36 12.25 23.68
CA PRO A 193 -5.53 11.51 24.16
C PRO A 193 -6.78 11.75 23.28
N ASN A 194 -6.90 12.92 22.65
CA ASN A 194 -8.01 13.35 21.80
C ASN A 194 -7.71 13.20 20.29
N SER A 195 -7.06 12.11 19.92
CA SER A 195 -6.65 11.85 18.52
C SER A 195 -7.83 11.78 17.54
N ALA A 196 -8.95 11.20 17.95
CA ALA A 196 -10.12 11.06 17.07
C ALA A 196 -10.71 12.42 16.67
N GLU A 197 -10.76 13.37 17.60
CA GLU A 197 -11.20 14.74 17.35
C GLU A 197 -10.24 15.44 16.38
N LEU A 198 -8.95 15.26 16.58
CA LEU A 198 -7.93 15.85 15.72
C LEU A 198 -7.97 15.25 14.30
N LEU A 199 -8.12 13.93 14.18
CA LEU A 199 -8.28 13.24 12.89
C LEU A 199 -9.60 13.57 12.18
N SER A 200 -10.63 14.03 12.92
CA SER A 200 -11.90 14.48 12.36
C SER A 200 -11.93 15.97 12.01
N SER A 201 -10.85 16.70 12.26
CA SER A 201 -10.80 18.15 12.08
C SER A 201 -10.85 18.56 10.59
N PRO A 202 -11.36 19.77 10.27
CA PRO A 202 -11.31 20.31 8.91
C PRO A 202 -9.87 20.38 8.36
N LYS A 203 -8.87 20.56 9.21
CA LYS A 203 -7.47 20.60 8.80
C LYS A 203 -6.97 19.24 8.31
N MET A 204 -7.44 18.15 8.91
CA MET A 204 -7.16 16.79 8.42
C MET A 204 -7.83 16.54 7.06
N GLU A 205 -9.06 16.99 6.87
CA GLU A 205 -9.77 16.89 5.60
C GLU A 205 -9.01 17.61 4.48
N LEU A 206 -8.63 18.87 4.70
CA LEU A 206 -7.82 19.64 3.75
C LEU A 206 -6.46 18.98 3.45
N LEU A 207 -5.83 18.37 4.45
CA LEU A 207 -4.56 17.65 4.26
C LEU A 207 -4.75 16.41 3.37
N VAL A 208 -5.80 15.65 3.59
CA VAL A 208 -6.10 14.46 2.77
C VAL A 208 -6.43 14.85 1.33
N ASP A 209 -7.21 15.90 1.14
CA ASP A 209 -7.53 16.43 -0.19
C ASP A 209 -6.27 16.93 -0.92
N ASP A 210 -5.38 17.62 -0.23
CA ASP A 210 -4.08 18.03 -0.77
C ASP A 210 -3.23 16.81 -1.17
N PHE A 211 -3.18 15.77 -0.35
CA PHE A 211 -2.47 14.53 -0.67
C PHE A 211 -3.05 13.81 -1.90
N LYS A 212 -4.38 13.74 -1.99
CA LYS A 212 -5.07 13.09 -3.11
C LYS A 212 -4.93 13.87 -4.41
N SER A 213 -4.93 15.21 -4.35
CA SER A 213 -4.92 16.05 -5.55
C SER A 213 -3.55 16.18 -6.22
N ARG A 214 -2.46 16.06 -5.46
CA ARG A 214 -1.10 16.33 -5.99
C ARG A 214 -0.65 15.36 -7.08
N TYR A 215 -1.07 14.08 -7.02
CA TYR A 215 -0.70 13.05 -7.99
C TYR A 215 -1.82 11.99 -8.08
N PRO A 216 -2.97 12.33 -8.66
CA PRO A 216 -4.18 11.49 -8.53
C PRO A 216 -4.07 10.11 -9.18
N ALA A 217 -3.29 9.97 -10.27
CA ALA A 217 -3.16 8.71 -11.00
C ALA A 217 -2.02 7.81 -10.49
N ASP A 218 -0.95 8.40 -9.95
CA ASP A 218 0.33 7.70 -9.72
C ASP A 218 0.63 7.50 -8.23
N ARG A 219 -0.07 8.20 -7.33
CA ARG A 219 0.18 8.12 -5.90
C ARG A 219 -0.81 7.22 -5.19
N VAL A 220 -0.28 6.27 -4.41
CA VAL A 220 -1.07 5.52 -3.43
C VAL A 220 -0.81 6.10 -2.04
N ILE A 221 -1.88 6.40 -1.32
CA ILE A 221 -1.82 6.91 0.05
C ILE A 221 -2.25 5.78 0.99
N ILE A 222 -1.38 5.41 1.92
CA ILE A 222 -1.67 4.38 2.93
C ILE A 222 -1.76 5.07 4.29
N PHE A 223 -2.92 4.99 4.91
CA PHE A 223 -3.13 5.42 6.30
C PHE A 223 -2.97 4.20 7.21
N ASP A 224 -1.88 4.18 8.00
CA ASP A 224 -1.69 3.19 9.06
C ASP A 224 -2.33 3.72 10.35
N CYS A 225 -3.29 3.01 10.91
CA CYS A 225 -4.04 3.50 12.04
C CYS A 225 -4.22 2.43 13.14
N SER A 226 -4.74 2.85 14.28
CA SER A 226 -5.03 2.02 15.44
C SER A 226 -6.01 0.86 15.15
N ALA A 227 -6.12 -0.10 16.04
CA ALA A 227 -7.07 -1.20 15.92
C ALA A 227 -8.51 -0.74 16.21
N LEU A 228 -9.47 -1.21 15.40
CA LEU A 228 -10.89 -0.80 15.43
C LEU A 228 -11.61 -1.09 16.75
N LEU A 229 -11.26 -2.18 17.43
CA LEU A 229 -11.88 -2.55 18.71
C LEU A 229 -11.18 -1.88 19.91
N ALA A 230 -10.06 -1.21 19.68
CA ALA A 230 -9.33 -0.50 20.73
C ALA A 230 -9.62 1.01 20.73
N HIS A 231 -9.72 1.63 19.54
CA HIS A 231 -9.85 3.07 19.37
C HIS A 231 -10.76 3.43 18.20
N THR A 232 -11.41 4.59 18.29
CA THR A 232 -12.31 5.11 17.25
C THR A 232 -11.59 5.76 16.07
N ASP A 233 -10.29 6.00 16.17
CA ASP A 233 -9.46 6.71 15.20
C ASP A 233 -9.57 6.13 13.79
N SER A 234 -9.47 4.80 13.66
CA SER A 234 -9.65 4.12 12.37
C SER A 234 -11.04 4.31 11.79
N LEU A 235 -12.08 4.31 12.63
CA LEU A 235 -13.44 4.53 12.17
C LEU A 235 -13.63 5.97 11.64
N VAL A 236 -13.00 6.94 12.28
CA VAL A 236 -12.98 8.33 11.79
C VAL A 236 -12.34 8.43 10.42
N LEU A 237 -11.21 7.74 10.20
CA LEU A 237 -10.47 7.79 8.93
C LEU A 237 -11.21 7.11 7.76
N THR A 238 -12.19 6.25 8.02
CA THR A 238 -12.93 5.58 6.94
C THR A 238 -13.63 6.54 5.98
N ARG A 239 -13.90 7.78 6.40
CA ARG A 239 -14.53 8.80 5.55
C ARG A 239 -13.62 9.36 4.46
N TYR A 240 -12.30 9.23 4.64
CA TYR A 240 -11.31 9.83 3.77
C TYR A 240 -10.71 8.84 2.75
N VAL A 241 -10.95 7.54 2.93
CA VAL A 241 -10.29 6.49 2.15
C VAL A 241 -11.20 5.84 1.13
N ASP A 242 -10.60 5.38 0.05
CA ASP A 242 -11.31 4.70 -1.04
C ASP A 242 -11.38 3.18 -0.81
N GLY A 243 -10.49 2.64 0.05
CA GLY A 243 -10.48 1.22 0.40
C GLY A 243 -9.97 0.96 1.82
N ILE A 244 -10.40 -0.15 2.40
CA ILE A 244 -9.96 -0.62 3.72
C ILE A 244 -9.35 -2.01 3.57
N LEU A 245 -8.13 -2.19 4.10
CA LEU A 245 -7.47 -3.47 4.26
C LEU A 245 -7.52 -3.88 5.74
N LEU A 246 -8.16 -5.00 6.04
CA LEU A 246 -8.25 -5.53 7.39
C LEU A 246 -7.14 -6.55 7.64
N VAL A 247 -6.27 -6.30 8.60
CA VAL A 247 -5.24 -7.24 9.05
C VAL A 247 -5.77 -8.06 10.21
N VAL A 248 -5.66 -9.38 10.12
CA VAL A 248 -6.18 -10.36 11.10
C VAL A 248 -5.03 -11.27 11.52
N GLU A 249 -4.85 -11.51 12.81
CA GLU A 249 -3.85 -12.46 13.30
C GLU A 249 -4.44 -13.87 13.39
N GLU A 250 -3.77 -14.84 12.75
CA GLU A 250 -4.15 -16.24 12.80
C GLU A 250 -4.27 -16.74 14.27
N LYS A 251 -5.33 -17.47 14.58
CA LYS A 251 -5.59 -18.08 15.89
C LYS A 251 -5.72 -17.11 17.09
N ARG A 252 -5.63 -15.80 16.85
CA ARG A 252 -5.80 -14.79 17.90
C ARG A 252 -7.07 -13.98 17.75
N THR A 253 -7.41 -13.59 16.54
CA THR A 253 -8.64 -12.83 16.27
C THR A 253 -9.81 -13.78 16.21
N SER A 254 -10.76 -13.65 17.13
CA SER A 254 -11.93 -14.52 17.17
C SER A 254 -12.97 -14.15 16.10
N THR A 255 -13.82 -15.11 15.76
CA THR A 255 -14.94 -14.89 14.82
C THR A 255 -15.88 -13.79 15.30
N GLU A 256 -16.12 -13.69 16.63
CA GLU A 256 -16.96 -12.66 17.23
C GLU A 256 -16.34 -11.27 17.07
N GLN A 257 -15.01 -11.16 17.20
CA GLN A 257 -14.28 -9.90 16.97
C GLN A 257 -14.36 -9.49 15.50
N ILE A 258 -14.21 -10.44 14.57
CA ILE A 258 -14.38 -10.16 13.14
C ILE A 258 -15.80 -9.68 12.84
N LYS A 259 -16.83 -10.35 13.39
CA LYS A 259 -18.23 -9.92 13.22
C LYS A 259 -18.46 -8.50 13.70
N LYS A 260 -17.93 -8.13 14.88
CA LYS A 260 -18.02 -6.75 15.41
C LYS A 260 -17.34 -5.74 14.49
N VAL A 261 -16.15 -6.07 13.97
CA VAL A 261 -15.44 -5.21 13.00
C VAL A 261 -16.24 -5.04 11.71
N MET A 262 -16.81 -6.14 11.18
CA MET A 262 -17.65 -6.09 9.97
C MET A 262 -18.91 -5.26 10.18
N GLU A 263 -19.50 -5.29 11.38
CA GLU A 263 -20.64 -4.45 11.75
C GLU A 263 -20.24 -2.95 11.81
N LEU A 264 -19.12 -2.62 12.43
CA LEU A 264 -18.58 -1.27 12.48
C LEU A 264 -18.27 -0.70 11.08
N LEU A 265 -17.87 -1.56 10.15
CA LEU A 265 -17.48 -1.21 8.79
C LEU A 265 -18.57 -1.52 7.73
N LYS A 266 -19.83 -1.77 8.15
CA LYS A 266 -20.90 -2.29 7.29
C LYS A 266 -21.06 -1.53 5.97
N ASP A 267 -20.96 -0.20 6.01
CA ASP A 267 -21.16 0.68 4.84
C ASP A 267 -19.83 1.25 4.31
N LYS A 268 -18.70 0.60 4.62
CA LYS A 268 -17.38 1.06 4.24
C LYS A 268 -16.71 0.14 3.21
N PRO A 269 -15.88 0.68 2.33
CA PRO A 269 -15.29 -0.05 1.22
C PRO A 269 -14.17 -1.01 1.68
N ILE A 270 -14.51 -2.15 2.28
CA ILE A 270 -13.51 -3.17 2.60
C ILE A 270 -13.11 -3.86 1.30
N ILE A 271 -11.84 -3.67 0.87
CA ILE A 271 -11.32 -4.21 -0.38
C ILE A 271 -10.51 -5.49 -0.21
N GLY A 272 -10.22 -5.87 1.03
CA GLY A 272 -9.52 -7.13 1.31
C GLY A 272 -9.22 -7.35 2.78
N SER A 273 -8.73 -8.55 3.07
CA SER A 273 -8.18 -8.91 4.37
C SER A 273 -6.87 -9.68 4.22
N VAL A 274 -5.98 -9.54 5.19
CA VAL A 274 -4.70 -10.25 5.29
C VAL A 274 -4.69 -11.07 6.57
N ILE A 275 -4.46 -12.37 6.43
CA ILE A 275 -4.17 -13.23 7.59
C ILE A 275 -2.67 -13.16 7.83
N ASN A 276 -2.29 -12.60 8.97
CA ASN A 276 -0.90 -12.41 9.37
C ASN A 276 -0.49 -13.40 10.46
N LYS A 277 0.84 -13.56 10.64
CA LYS A 277 1.44 -14.43 11.67
C LYS A 277 0.97 -15.89 11.58
N ILE A 278 0.81 -16.39 10.36
CA ILE A 278 0.55 -17.82 10.11
C ILE A 278 1.72 -18.62 10.70
N ARG A 279 1.43 -19.58 11.58
CA ARG A 279 2.41 -20.45 12.26
C ARG A 279 2.34 -21.86 11.73
#